data_dc8e13bd8a4e316bfc3b66dc0b2ef740
#
_entry.id   dc8e13bd8a4e316bfc3b66dc0b2ef740
#
_cell.length_a   1.000
_cell.length_b   1.000
_cell.length_c   1.000
_cell.angle_alpha   90.00
_cell.angle_beta   90.00
_cell.angle_gamma   90.00
#
_symmetry.space_group_name_H-M   'P 1'
#
loop_
_entity.id
_entity.type
_entity.pdbx_description
1 polymer ?
#
loop_
_entity_poly.entity_id
_entity_poly.type
_entity_poly.pdbx_seq_one_letter_code
_entity_poly.pdbx_strand_id
1 'polypeptide(L)'
;MSIQIRPAARADKQVFLSLIDAHADFENMERPTAEARERLLKDGFSEHRRYSAFLASLDGKDVGYAFTYEGYSSFLAKPTLYLEDIFVYKEARGKGFGGAMFQYLVEEAVDRGCARMEWMVVDWNDNAIGFYERRGASQLSEWHSYRLEEDKLHELAETSSASSAA
;
A
#
# COMPACT_ATOMS: atom_id res chain seq x y z
N MET A 1 -21.02 -16.66 -5.70
CA MET A 1 -19.99 -15.86 -5.02
C MET A 1 -19.41 -14.89 -6.03
N SER A 2 -19.67 -13.60 -5.90
CA SER A 2 -19.15 -12.57 -6.79
C SER A 2 -18.10 -11.74 -6.03
N ILE A 3 -16.84 -11.83 -6.46
CA ILE A 3 -15.77 -10.97 -5.99
C ILE A 3 -15.83 -9.69 -6.82
N GLN A 4 -15.87 -8.55 -6.14
CA GLN A 4 -15.78 -7.23 -6.76
C GLN A 4 -14.58 -6.48 -6.21
N ILE A 5 -13.80 -5.88 -7.10
CA ILE A 5 -12.73 -4.93 -6.75
C ILE A 5 -13.14 -3.57 -7.28
N ARG A 6 -13.02 -2.56 -6.46
CA ARG A 6 -13.40 -1.19 -6.83
C ARG A 6 -12.53 -0.14 -6.13
N PRO A 7 -12.36 1.05 -6.70
CA PRO A 7 -11.80 2.18 -5.96
C PRO A 7 -12.63 2.49 -4.72
N ALA A 8 -11.98 2.84 -3.63
CA ALA A 8 -12.65 3.31 -2.43
C ALA A 8 -13.20 4.72 -2.63
N ALA A 9 -14.45 4.92 -2.23
CA ALA A 9 -15.16 6.20 -2.29
C ALA A 9 -15.17 6.90 -0.92
N ARG A 10 -15.60 8.17 -0.87
CA ARG A 10 -15.73 8.91 0.39
C ARG A 10 -16.66 8.24 1.42
N ALA A 11 -17.65 7.49 0.95
CA ALA A 11 -18.55 6.74 1.82
C ALA A 11 -17.87 5.56 2.51
N ASP A 12 -16.76 5.07 1.98
CA ASP A 12 -16.07 3.88 2.47
C ASP A 12 -15.05 4.16 3.59
N LYS A 13 -14.91 5.42 4.02
CA LYS A 13 -13.89 5.85 4.99
C LYS A 13 -13.84 4.97 6.24
N GLN A 14 -15.00 4.61 6.78
CA GLN A 14 -15.07 3.83 8.02
C GLN A 14 -14.63 2.38 7.81
N VAL A 15 -15.09 1.75 6.72
CA VAL A 15 -14.68 0.38 6.40
C VAL A 15 -13.20 0.30 6.03
N PHE A 16 -12.68 1.30 5.34
CA PHE A 16 -11.26 1.40 5.01
C PHE A 16 -10.39 1.46 6.29
N LEU A 17 -10.74 2.32 7.25
CA LEU A 17 -10.02 2.37 8.53
C LEU A 17 -10.11 1.06 9.32
N SER A 18 -11.26 0.39 9.31
CA SER A 18 -11.42 -0.91 9.97
C SER A 18 -10.54 -2.01 9.36
N LEU A 19 -10.34 -1.97 8.04
CA LEU A 19 -9.45 -2.89 7.33
C LEU A 19 -7.97 -2.61 7.65
N ILE A 20 -7.58 -1.34 7.75
CA ILE A 20 -6.22 -0.95 8.18
C ILE A 20 -5.96 -1.43 9.61
N ASP A 21 -6.92 -1.27 10.53
CA ASP A 21 -6.78 -1.77 11.90
C ASP A 21 -6.56 -3.29 11.95
N ALA A 22 -7.35 -4.03 11.19
CA ALA A 22 -7.21 -5.48 11.12
C ALA A 22 -5.89 -5.92 10.48
N HIS A 23 -5.35 -5.12 9.55
CA HIS A 23 -4.04 -5.35 8.98
C HIS A 23 -2.92 -5.09 9.98
N ALA A 24 -2.98 -3.98 10.72
CA ALA A 24 -2.03 -3.68 11.79
C ALA A 24 -2.02 -4.80 12.86
N ASP A 25 -3.19 -5.27 13.27
CA ASP A 25 -3.30 -6.41 14.21
C ASP A 25 -2.68 -7.69 13.64
N PHE A 26 -2.83 -7.94 12.34
CA PHE A 26 -2.26 -9.12 11.68
C PHE A 26 -0.72 -9.08 11.65
N GLU A 27 -0.14 -7.90 11.46
CA GLU A 27 1.31 -7.70 11.43
C GLU A 27 1.92 -7.41 12.82
N ASN A 28 1.12 -7.42 13.89
CA ASN A 28 1.51 -7.03 15.26
C ASN A 28 2.09 -5.61 15.32
N MET A 29 1.55 -4.70 14.53
CA MET A 29 1.88 -3.28 14.51
C MET A 29 0.88 -2.46 15.31
N GLU A 30 1.27 -1.28 15.76
CA GLU A 30 0.36 -0.32 16.37
C GLU A 30 -0.64 0.20 15.35
N ARG A 31 -1.92 0.28 15.75
CA ARG A 31 -2.96 0.88 14.92
C ARG A 31 -2.72 2.38 14.78
N PRO A 32 -3.10 2.99 13.65
CA PRO A 32 -2.97 4.43 13.47
C PRO A 32 -3.66 5.23 14.58
N THR A 33 -2.99 6.27 15.10
CA THR A 33 -3.57 7.20 16.08
C THR A 33 -4.77 7.97 15.48
N ALA A 34 -5.54 8.67 16.30
CA ALA A 34 -6.65 9.49 15.83
C ALA A 34 -6.20 10.52 14.77
N GLU A 35 -5.09 11.21 15.02
CA GLU A 35 -4.51 12.20 14.11
C GLU A 35 -4.01 11.56 12.80
N ALA A 36 -3.41 10.36 12.88
CA ALA A 36 -2.97 9.62 11.69
C ALA A 36 -4.16 9.20 10.83
N ARG A 37 -5.27 8.76 11.46
CA ARG A 37 -6.54 8.43 10.74
C ARG A 37 -7.13 9.64 10.02
N GLU A 38 -7.13 10.81 10.66
CA GLU A 38 -7.59 12.05 10.01
C GLU A 38 -6.73 12.40 8.80
N ARG A 39 -5.40 12.30 8.92
CA ARG A 39 -4.48 12.50 7.78
C ARG A 39 -4.72 11.50 6.67
N LEU A 40 -4.84 10.20 6.98
CA LEU A 40 -5.17 9.16 6.01
C LEU A 40 -6.44 9.51 5.23
N LEU A 41 -7.53 9.83 5.92
CA LEU A 41 -8.80 10.16 5.27
C LEU A 41 -8.73 11.43 4.43
N LYS A 42 -7.99 12.44 4.88
CA LYS A 42 -7.75 13.67 4.12
C LYS A 42 -6.96 13.38 2.85
N ASP A 43 -5.86 12.65 2.97
CA ASP A 43 -4.92 12.42 1.87
C ASP A 43 -5.43 11.43 0.82
N GLY A 44 -6.29 10.49 1.20
CA GLY A 44 -6.83 9.50 0.27
C GLY A 44 -8.17 9.86 -0.36
N PHE A 45 -8.96 10.75 0.29
CA PHE A 45 -10.35 11.02 -0.13
C PHE A 45 -10.62 12.50 -0.42
N SER A 46 -9.58 13.33 -0.52
CA SER A 46 -9.67 14.72 -0.98
C SER A 46 -9.61 14.82 -2.51
N GLU A 47 -9.69 16.05 -3.01
CA GLU A 47 -9.53 16.34 -4.44
C GLU A 47 -8.09 16.04 -4.92
N HIS A 48 -7.09 16.37 -4.09
CA HIS A 48 -5.68 16.09 -4.35
C HIS A 48 -5.22 14.89 -3.53
N ARG A 49 -5.48 13.70 -4.06
CA ARG A 49 -5.12 12.44 -3.40
C ARG A 49 -3.62 12.19 -3.46
N ARG A 50 -3.04 11.76 -2.34
CA ARG A 50 -1.65 11.33 -2.26
C ARG A 50 -1.49 9.83 -2.53
N TYR A 51 -2.57 9.08 -2.45
CA TYR A 51 -2.61 7.65 -2.69
C TYR A 51 -3.97 7.20 -3.23
N SER A 52 -4.03 5.99 -3.75
CA SER A 52 -5.27 5.32 -4.16
C SER A 52 -5.55 4.15 -3.22
N ALA A 53 -6.81 4.01 -2.82
CA ALA A 53 -7.29 2.87 -2.05
C ALA A 53 -8.34 2.11 -2.88
N PHE A 54 -8.31 0.78 -2.77
CA PHE A 54 -9.23 -0.13 -3.43
C PHE A 54 -9.83 -1.08 -2.40
N LEU A 55 -11.07 -1.48 -2.58
CA LEU A 55 -11.77 -2.43 -1.71
C LEU A 55 -12.11 -3.69 -2.47
N ALA A 56 -11.98 -4.82 -1.78
CA ALA A 56 -12.44 -6.12 -2.24
C ALA A 56 -13.71 -6.51 -1.48
N SER A 57 -14.79 -6.82 -2.21
CA SER A 57 -16.08 -7.20 -1.63
C SER A 57 -16.48 -8.60 -2.04
N LEU A 58 -17.15 -9.32 -1.12
CA LEU A 58 -17.83 -10.58 -1.34
C LEU A 58 -19.32 -10.40 -1.06
N ASP A 59 -20.13 -10.60 -2.08
CA ASP A 59 -21.60 -10.51 -1.96
C ASP A 59 -22.03 -9.21 -1.24
N GLY A 60 -21.37 -8.08 -1.57
CA GLY A 60 -21.65 -6.74 -1.05
C GLY A 60 -21.02 -6.41 0.31
N LYS A 61 -20.22 -7.32 0.90
CA LYS A 61 -19.48 -7.06 2.12
C LYS A 61 -17.99 -6.86 1.81
N ASP A 62 -17.44 -5.72 2.19
CA ASP A 62 -16.01 -5.45 2.04
C ASP A 62 -15.18 -6.33 2.98
N VAL A 63 -14.20 -7.05 2.41
CA VAL A 63 -13.39 -8.08 3.10
C VAL A 63 -11.89 -7.88 2.95
N GLY A 64 -11.46 -6.90 2.18
CA GLY A 64 -10.04 -6.60 1.96
C GLY A 64 -9.84 -5.23 1.33
N TYR A 65 -8.61 -4.77 1.34
CA TYR A 65 -8.22 -3.52 0.70
C TYR A 65 -6.83 -3.63 0.07
N ALA A 66 -6.55 -2.70 -0.83
CA ALA A 66 -5.21 -2.38 -1.27
C ALA A 66 -4.97 -0.87 -1.17
N PHE A 67 -3.73 -0.51 -0.90
CA PHE A 67 -3.24 0.86 -0.83
C PHE A 67 -2.08 1.01 -1.80
N THR A 68 -2.16 1.98 -2.72
CA THR A 68 -1.12 2.22 -3.72
C THR A 68 -0.81 3.70 -3.85
N TYR A 69 0.42 4.00 -4.22
CA TYR A 69 0.80 5.34 -4.66
C TYR A 69 1.71 5.24 -5.89
N GLU A 70 1.92 6.36 -6.55
CA GLU A 70 2.72 6.41 -7.77
C GLU A 70 4.10 7.00 -7.47
N GLY A 71 5.13 6.22 -7.76
CA GLY A 71 6.50 6.68 -7.86
C GLY A 71 6.90 6.96 -9.30
N TYR A 72 8.12 7.41 -9.52
CA TYR A 72 8.62 7.68 -10.86
C TYR A 72 10.06 7.19 -11.02
N SER A 73 10.33 6.48 -12.09
CA SER A 73 11.67 6.01 -12.42
C SER A 73 12.36 7.00 -13.38
N SER A 74 13.43 7.63 -12.94
CA SER A 74 14.23 8.51 -13.78
C SER A 74 14.88 7.79 -14.97
N PHE A 75 15.28 6.54 -14.79
CA PHE A 75 15.91 5.74 -15.84
C PHE A 75 14.93 5.24 -16.90
N LEU A 76 13.71 4.87 -16.48
CA LEU A 76 12.66 4.41 -17.40
C LEU A 76 11.84 5.57 -17.93
N ALA A 77 11.94 6.76 -17.31
CA ALA A 77 11.11 7.94 -17.59
C ALA A 77 9.61 7.61 -17.61
N LYS A 78 9.18 6.78 -16.67
CA LYS A 78 7.81 6.29 -16.52
C LYS A 78 7.42 6.15 -15.05
N PRO A 79 6.12 6.22 -14.73
CA PRO A 79 5.63 5.95 -13.40
C PRO A 79 5.85 4.50 -13.00
N THR A 80 5.92 4.29 -11.69
CA THR A 80 5.94 2.98 -11.01
C THR A 80 4.74 2.93 -10.09
N LEU A 81 3.88 1.93 -10.20
CA LEU A 81 2.84 1.71 -9.21
C LEU A 81 3.46 1.04 -7.98
N TYR A 82 3.50 1.74 -6.85
CA TYR A 82 3.94 1.16 -5.59
C TYR A 82 2.75 0.65 -4.81
N LEU A 83 2.77 -0.64 -4.49
CA LEU A 83 1.78 -1.29 -3.65
C LEU A 83 2.28 -1.24 -2.19
N GLU A 84 1.71 -0.34 -1.40
CA GLU A 84 2.03 -0.22 0.02
C GLU A 84 1.44 -1.39 0.79
N ASP A 85 0.12 -1.60 0.64
CA ASP A 85 -0.60 -2.64 1.36
C ASP A 85 -1.52 -3.44 0.44
N ILE A 86 -1.64 -4.72 0.74
CA ILE A 86 -2.70 -5.60 0.27
C ILE A 86 -3.11 -6.54 1.41
N PHE A 87 -4.34 -6.42 1.86
CA PHE A 87 -4.85 -7.18 2.99
C PHE A 87 -6.23 -7.75 2.71
N VAL A 88 -6.46 -8.97 3.18
CA VAL A 88 -7.76 -9.66 3.16
C VAL A 88 -7.99 -10.29 4.53
N TYR A 89 -9.18 -10.10 5.09
CA TYR A 89 -9.58 -10.75 6.34
C TYR A 89 -9.34 -12.26 6.29
N LYS A 90 -8.91 -12.84 7.41
CA LYS A 90 -8.55 -14.26 7.51
C LYS A 90 -9.68 -15.19 7.00
N GLU A 91 -10.91 -14.87 7.31
CA GLU A 91 -12.12 -15.64 6.94
C GLU A 91 -12.42 -15.61 5.44
N ALA A 92 -11.89 -14.62 4.74
CA ALA A 92 -12.03 -14.45 3.30
C ALA A 92 -10.83 -14.99 2.51
N ARG A 93 -9.73 -15.36 3.16
CA ARG A 93 -8.55 -15.91 2.51
C ARG A 93 -8.86 -17.28 1.87
N GLY A 94 -8.05 -17.66 0.88
CA GLY A 94 -8.24 -18.91 0.14
C GLY A 94 -9.40 -18.89 -0.87
N LYS A 95 -10.15 -17.81 -0.99
CA LYS A 95 -11.31 -17.65 -1.90
C LYS A 95 -10.98 -16.86 -3.17
N GLY A 96 -9.71 -16.55 -3.42
CA GLY A 96 -9.26 -15.87 -4.65
C GLY A 96 -9.17 -14.34 -4.55
N PHE A 97 -9.54 -13.70 -3.43
CA PHE A 97 -9.54 -12.24 -3.30
C PHE A 97 -8.18 -11.59 -3.53
N GLY A 98 -7.11 -12.13 -2.92
CA GLY A 98 -5.76 -11.60 -3.12
C GLY A 98 -5.34 -11.64 -4.58
N GLY A 99 -5.69 -12.73 -5.29
CA GLY A 99 -5.44 -12.88 -6.71
C GLY A 99 -6.23 -11.86 -7.55
N ALA A 100 -7.52 -11.70 -7.28
CA ALA A 100 -8.38 -10.75 -7.98
C ALA A 100 -7.92 -9.30 -7.74
N MET A 101 -7.58 -8.94 -6.49
CA MET A 101 -7.05 -7.62 -6.16
C MET A 101 -5.74 -7.34 -6.87
N PHE A 102 -4.79 -8.28 -6.81
CA PHE A 102 -3.50 -8.13 -7.46
C PHE A 102 -3.65 -7.97 -8.99
N GLN A 103 -4.51 -8.77 -9.62
CA GLN A 103 -4.81 -8.66 -11.05
C GLN A 103 -5.39 -7.29 -11.39
N TYR A 104 -6.34 -6.78 -10.60
CA TYR A 104 -6.90 -5.44 -10.76
C TYR A 104 -5.81 -4.36 -10.70
N LEU A 105 -4.88 -4.46 -9.74
CA LEU A 105 -3.78 -3.51 -9.62
C LEU A 105 -2.78 -3.58 -10.78
N VAL A 106 -2.56 -4.76 -11.37
CA VAL A 106 -1.77 -4.92 -12.59
C VAL A 106 -2.45 -4.19 -13.76
N GLU A 107 -3.77 -4.33 -13.90
CA GLU A 107 -4.55 -3.61 -14.92
C GLU A 107 -4.48 -2.09 -14.71
N GLU A 108 -4.66 -1.62 -13.46
CA GLU A 108 -4.46 -0.21 -13.10
C GLU A 108 -3.06 0.31 -13.45
N ALA A 109 -2.01 -0.48 -13.21
CA ALA A 109 -0.64 -0.10 -13.54
C ALA A 109 -0.46 0.06 -15.05
N VAL A 110 -1.02 -0.85 -15.85
CA VAL A 110 -1.00 -0.78 -17.32
C VAL A 110 -1.76 0.44 -17.81
N ASP A 111 -2.96 0.69 -17.31
CA ASP A 111 -3.82 1.81 -17.71
C ASP A 111 -3.19 3.18 -17.36
N ARG A 112 -2.43 3.25 -16.27
CA ARG A 112 -1.65 4.44 -15.89
C ARG A 112 -0.32 4.59 -16.63
N GLY A 113 0.02 3.66 -17.51
CA GLY A 113 1.29 3.67 -18.27
C GLY A 113 2.51 3.40 -17.39
N CYS A 114 2.35 2.76 -16.24
CA CYS A 114 3.46 2.40 -15.38
C CYS A 114 4.40 1.41 -16.08
N ALA A 115 5.70 1.59 -15.87
CA ALA A 115 6.71 0.67 -16.40
C ALA A 115 6.82 -0.60 -15.57
N ARG A 116 6.40 -0.55 -14.29
CA ARG A 116 6.52 -1.64 -13.33
C ARG A 116 5.63 -1.41 -12.10
N MET A 117 5.48 -2.47 -11.31
CA MET A 117 4.95 -2.42 -9.94
C MET A 117 6.06 -2.81 -8.97
N GLU A 118 6.09 -2.19 -7.80
CA GLU A 118 7.03 -2.49 -6.73
C GLU A 118 6.29 -2.57 -5.39
N TRP A 119 6.79 -3.40 -4.48
CA TRP A 119 6.28 -3.54 -3.11
C TRP A 119 7.34 -4.17 -2.22
N MET A 120 7.11 -4.11 -0.91
CA MET A 120 7.86 -4.89 0.07
C MET A 120 6.99 -5.98 0.68
N VAL A 121 7.61 -7.05 1.11
CA VAL A 121 6.97 -8.13 1.86
C VAL A 121 7.89 -8.51 3.01
N VAL A 122 7.31 -8.72 4.19
CA VAL A 122 8.07 -9.17 5.37
C VAL A 122 8.62 -10.58 5.13
N ASP A 123 9.84 -10.83 5.54
CA ASP A 123 10.62 -12.04 5.24
C ASP A 123 10.02 -13.33 5.79
N TRP A 124 9.22 -13.25 6.84
CA TRP A 124 8.51 -14.39 7.44
C TRP A 124 7.20 -14.78 6.72
N ASN A 125 6.72 -13.98 5.75
CA ASN A 125 5.45 -14.23 5.06
C ASN A 125 5.62 -15.05 3.79
N ASP A 126 6.05 -16.32 3.96
CA ASP A 126 6.27 -17.27 2.85
C ASP A 126 5.06 -17.41 1.92
N ASN A 127 3.84 -17.28 2.46
CA ASN A 127 2.62 -17.36 1.66
C ASN A 127 2.51 -16.20 0.66
N ALA A 128 2.84 -14.98 1.09
CA ALA A 128 2.83 -13.81 0.21
C ALA A 128 4.00 -13.87 -0.78
N ILE A 129 5.20 -14.23 -0.32
CA ILE A 129 6.37 -14.39 -1.19
C ILE A 129 6.06 -15.38 -2.32
N GLY A 130 5.63 -16.59 -2.00
CA GLY A 130 5.28 -17.58 -3.00
C GLY A 130 4.08 -17.18 -3.88
N PHE A 131 3.15 -16.36 -3.37
CA PHE A 131 2.06 -15.81 -4.17
C PHE A 131 2.56 -14.86 -5.26
N TYR A 132 3.53 -14.00 -4.96
CA TYR A 132 4.10 -13.06 -5.91
C TYR A 132 5.01 -13.75 -6.93
N GLU A 133 5.88 -14.63 -6.48
CA GLU A 133 6.80 -15.40 -7.34
C GLU A 133 6.06 -16.24 -8.38
N ARG A 134 4.96 -16.91 -8.00
CA ARG A 134 4.12 -17.64 -8.96
C ARG A 134 3.46 -16.76 -10.02
N ARG A 135 3.47 -15.45 -9.85
CA ARG A 135 2.97 -14.44 -10.81
C ARG A 135 4.08 -13.78 -11.62
N GLY A 136 5.31 -14.27 -11.46
CA GLY A 136 6.47 -13.79 -12.20
C GLY A 136 7.18 -12.59 -11.56
N ALA A 137 6.84 -12.25 -10.31
CA ALA A 137 7.61 -11.24 -9.58
C ALA A 137 8.98 -11.80 -9.19
N SER A 138 9.99 -10.92 -9.20
CA SER A 138 11.35 -11.25 -8.81
C SER A 138 11.76 -10.42 -7.60
N GLN A 139 12.38 -11.06 -6.62
CA GLN A 139 12.99 -10.35 -5.49
C GLN A 139 14.22 -9.57 -5.96
N LEU A 140 14.36 -8.34 -5.51
CA LEU A 140 15.52 -7.48 -5.80
C LEU A 140 16.59 -7.68 -4.70
N SER A 141 17.24 -8.83 -4.67
CA SER A 141 18.20 -9.20 -3.62
C SER A 141 19.48 -8.36 -3.59
N GLU A 142 19.79 -7.66 -4.69
CA GLU A 142 20.96 -6.79 -4.81
C GLU A 142 20.70 -5.37 -4.26
N TRP A 143 19.46 -5.05 -3.86
CA TRP A 143 19.09 -3.75 -3.35
C TRP A 143 18.79 -3.82 -1.86
N HIS A 144 19.32 -2.86 -1.11
CA HIS A 144 19.01 -2.70 0.30
C HIS A 144 18.04 -1.52 0.50
N SER A 145 16.98 -1.74 1.27
CA SER A 145 16.09 -0.67 1.69
C SER A 145 16.68 0.05 2.91
N TYR A 146 16.67 1.39 2.88
CA TYR A 146 17.10 2.24 3.99
C TYR A 146 15.93 3.12 4.43
N ARG A 147 15.85 3.41 5.73
CA ARG A 147 14.85 4.28 6.31
C ARG A 147 15.49 5.23 7.31
N LEU A 148 15.02 6.47 7.29
CA LEU A 148 15.22 7.44 8.36
C LEU A 148 13.87 7.73 8.98
N GLU A 149 13.73 7.51 10.27
CA GLU A 149 12.52 7.82 11.03
C GLU A 149 12.41 9.35 11.26
N GLU A 150 11.20 9.81 11.61
CA GLU A 150 10.85 11.24 11.70
C GLU A 150 11.80 12.03 12.60
N ASP A 151 12.10 11.51 13.80
CA ASP A 151 13.01 12.15 14.76
C ASP A 151 14.40 12.40 14.13
N LYS A 152 14.92 11.42 13.38
CA LYS A 152 16.22 11.51 12.73
C LYS A 152 16.20 12.48 11.54
N LEU A 153 15.08 12.59 10.84
CA LEU A 153 14.90 13.59 9.79
C LEU A 153 15.00 15.01 10.37
N HIS A 154 14.33 15.28 11.49
CA HIS A 154 14.38 16.56 12.18
C HIS A 154 15.78 16.88 12.69
N GLU A 155 16.44 15.95 13.38
CA GLU A 155 17.81 16.12 13.86
C GLU A 155 18.78 16.52 12.74
N LEU A 156 18.75 15.81 11.62
CA LEU A 156 19.64 16.09 10.49
C LEU A 156 19.33 17.42 9.80
N ALA A 157 18.07 17.80 9.71
CA ALA A 157 17.66 19.08 9.15
C ALA A 157 18.14 20.27 9.99
N GLU A 158 18.08 20.18 11.33
CA GLU A 158 18.54 21.20 12.27
C GLU A 158 20.06 21.35 12.26
N THR A 159 20.80 20.24 12.17
CA THR A 159 22.28 20.24 12.15
C THR A 159 22.81 20.97 10.91
N SER A 160 22.13 20.88 9.77
CA SER A 160 22.48 21.57 8.53
C SER A 160 22.31 23.10 8.62
N SER A 161 21.32 23.59 9.37
CA SER A 161 21.08 25.03 9.56
C SER A 161 22.10 25.68 10.50
N ALA A 162 22.68 24.97 11.45
CA ALA A 162 23.73 25.46 12.33
C ALA A 162 25.09 25.61 11.64
N SER A 163 25.38 24.79 10.61
CA SER A 163 26.66 24.83 9.87
C SER A 163 26.70 25.92 8.79
N SER A 164 25.58 26.48 8.36
CA SER A 164 25.53 27.56 7.37
C SER A 164 25.55 28.97 7.98
N ALA A 165 25.57 29.07 9.32
CA ALA A 165 25.60 30.34 10.07
C ALA A 165 26.99 30.64 10.67
N ALA A 166 28.03 29.86 10.36
CA ALA A 166 29.42 30.05 10.72
C ALA A 166 30.27 30.32 9.47
#